data_192f43661cfafcceffd45fe5b129c5b3
#
_entry.id   192f43661cfafcceffd45fe5b129c5b3
#
_cell.length_a   1.000
_cell.length_b   1.000
_cell.length_c   1.000
_cell.angle_alpha   90.00
_cell.angle_beta   90.00
_cell.angle_gamma   90.00
#
_symmetry.space_group_name_H-M   'P 1'
#
loop_
_entity.id
_entity.type
_entity.pdbx_description
1 polymer ?
#
loop_
_entity_poly.entity_id
_entity_poly.type
_entity_poly.pdbx_seq_one_letter_code
_entity_poly.pdbx_strand_id
1 'polypeptide(L)'
;GSVIGIALAVSFSKPPIVLVGTLWIMVLSLVIRRMPYTIRSATATLVQIPYSIEEAALSLGSSKLKTFLKITVPMMANGILSGAILSWVAIVTELSSAIILYNNKTITLTMSAYVAISRGNYGIAAAFSAVLTVLTAISLIVYLAVSKSEDVKV
;
A
#
# COMPACT_ATOMS: atom_id res chain seq x y z
N GLY A 1 3.58 10.77 -8.92
CA GLY A 1 2.16 10.41 -9.07
C GLY A 1 1.63 10.72 -10.44
N SER A 2 1.64 11.98 -10.81
CA SER A 2 1.05 12.46 -12.08
C SER A 2 1.65 11.79 -13.31
N VAL A 3 2.97 11.65 -13.37
CA VAL A 3 3.66 11.00 -14.50
C VAL A 3 3.20 9.55 -14.69
N ILE A 4 3.11 8.78 -13.60
CA ILE A 4 2.61 7.39 -13.67
C ILE A 4 1.13 7.36 -14.05
N GLY A 5 0.33 8.29 -13.53
CA GLY A 5 -1.07 8.42 -13.90
C GLY A 5 -1.26 8.69 -15.39
N ILE A 6 -0.49 9.63 -15.96
CA ILE A 6 -0.51 9.93 -17.39
C ILE A 6 -0.02 8.73 -18.22
N ALA A 7 1.09 8.11 -17.83
CA ALA A 7 1.64 6.95 -18.52
C ALA A 7 0.61 5.80 -18.60
N LEU A 8 -0.05 5.50 -17.48
CA LEU A 8 -1.10 4.48 -17.44
C LEU A 8 -2.33 4.88 -18.27
N ALA A 9 -2.76 6.14 -18.19
CA ALA A 9 -3.88 6.64 -18.99
C ALA A 9 -3.60 6.50 -20.50
N VAL A 10 -2.40 6.85 -20.95
CA VAL A 10 -2.01 6.72 -22.36
C VAL A 10 -1.86 5.26 -22.78
N SER A 11 -1.19 4.44 -21.96
CA SER A 11 -0.91 3.04 -22.29
C SER A 11 -2.17 2.18 -22.37
N PHE A 12 -3.15 2.44 -21.49
CA PHE A 12 -4.38 1.64 -21.39
C PHE A 12 -5.62 2.35 -21.94
N SER A 13 -5.43 3.34 -22.83
CA SER A 13 -6.52 4.01 -23.56
C SER A 13 -6.95 3.31 -24.84
N LYS A 14 -6.14 2.37 -25.35
CA LYS A 14 -6.33 1.70 -26.64
C LYS A 14 -6.42 0.17 -26.50
N PRO A 15 -7.10 -0.53 -27.43
CA PRO A 15 -7.06 -1.98 -27.49
C PRO A 15 -5.62 -2.53 -27.56
N PRO A 16 -5.32 -3.75 -27.06
CA PRO A 16 -6.30 -4.78 -26.67
C PRO A 16 -6.88 -4.65 -25.24
N ILE A 17 -6.27 -3.86 -24.36
CA ILE A 17 -6.69 -3.77 -22.96
C ILE A 17 -7.02 -2.31 -22.65
N VAL A 18 -8.29 -1.96 -22.57
CA VAL A 18 -8.76 -0.62 -22.20
C VAL A 18 -9.15 -0.62 -20.73
N LEU A 19 -8.33 0.02 -19.89
CA LEU A 19 -8.58 0.15 -18.44
C LEU A 19 -8.95 1.58 -18.02
N VAL A 20 -8.77 2.55 -18.91
CA VAL A 20 -9.09 3.96 -18.62
C VAL A 20 -10.57 4.09 -18.25
N GLY A 21 -10.85 4.80 -17.16
CA GLY A 21 -12.20 4.95 -16.64
C GLY A 21 -12.70 3.77 -15.79
N THR A 22 -11.87 2.77 -15.50
CA THR A 22 -12.21 1.66 -14.61
C THR A 22 -11.53 1.81 -13.25
N LEU A 23 -12.05 1.13 -12.24
CA LEU A 23 -11.41 1.04 -10.92
C LEU A 23 -10.04 0.35 -11.00
N TRP A 24 -9.85 -0.56 -11.95
CA TRP A 24 -8.63 -1.34 -12.10
C TRP A 24 -7.40 -0.50 -12.42
N ILE A 25 -7.52 0.54 -13.24
CA ILE A 25 -6.38 1.42 -13.55
C ILE A 25 -5.92 2.19 -12.31
N MET A 26 -6.87 2.59 -11.43
CA MET A 26 -6.53 3.24 -10.17
C MET A 26 -5.81 2.28 -9.23
N VAL A 27 -6.33 1.05 -9.08
CA VAL A 27 -5.68 0.01 -8.26
C VAL A 27 -4.28 -0.28 -8.80
N LEU A 28 -4.12 -0.45 -10.11
CA LEU A 28 -2.82 -0.68 -10.74
C LEU A 28 -1.82 0.45 -10.46
N SER A 29 -2.26 1.70 -10.59
CA SER A 29 -1.45 2.88 -10.27
C SER A 29 -0.99 2.88 -8.81
N LEU A 30 -1.89 2.57 -7.88
CA LEU A 30 -1.59 2.51 -6.45
C LEU A 30 -0.62 1.38 -6.12
N VAL A 31 -0.81 0.19 -6.70
CA VAL A 31 0.09 -0.96 -6.51
C VAL A 31 1.50 -0.63 -6.99
N ILE A 32 1.65 -0.15 -8.23
CA ILE A 32 2.97 0.19 -8.79
C ILE A 32 3.70 1.22 -7.91
N ARG A 33 2.99 2.21 -7.41
CA ARG A 33 3.59 3.30 -6.62
C ARG A 33 3.91 2.93 -5.19
N ARG A 34 3.16 2.00 -4.60
CA ARG A 34 3.28 1.66 -3.17
C ARG A 34 4.03 0.36 -2.90
N MET A 35 4.10 -0.51 -3.88
CA MET A 35 4.89 -1.73 -3.82
C MET A 35 6.34 -1.52 -3.32
N PRO A 36 7.08 -0.44 -3.72
CA PRO A 36 8.43 -0.22 -3.21
C PRO A 36 8.53 -0.04 -1.69
N TYR A 37 7.51 0.47 -1.02
CA TYR A 37 7.51 0.62 0.44
C TYR A 37 7.53 -0.75 1.13
N THR A 38 6.63 -1.64 0.74
CA THR A 38 6.54 -2.99 1.30
C THR A 38 7.78 -3.83 0.96
N ILE A 39 8.28 -3.73 -0.28
CA ILE A 39 9.50 -4.44 -0.69
C ILE A 39 10.71 -3.97 0.13
N ARG A 40 10.92 -2.67 0.29
CA ARG A 40 12.04 -2.13 1.07
C ARG A 40 11.97 -2.54 2.54
N SER A 41 10.78 -2.47 3.14
CA SER A 41 10.60 -2.89 4.53
C SER A 41 10.85 -4.39 4.71
N ALA A 42 10.31 -5.21 3.82
CA ALA A 42 10.54 -6.65 3.82
C ALA A 42 12.03 -6.99 3.63
N THR A 43 12.71 -6.33 2.70
CA THR A 43 14.14 -6.53 2.45
C THR A 43 14.98 -6.11 3.66
N ALA A 44 14.66 -4.98 4.29
CA ALA A 44 15.37 -4.54 5.49
C ALA A 44 15.28 -5.57 6.63
N THR A 45 14.11 -6.20 6.80
CA THR A 45 13.92 -7.26 7.79
C THR A 45 14.65 -8.55 7.38
N LEU A 46 14.60 -8.91 6.09
CA LEU A 46 15.30 -10.09 5.58
C LEU A 46 16.80 -10.05 5.87
N VAL A 47 17.43 -8.91 5.65
CA VAL A 47 18.88 -8.73 5.89
C VAL A 47 19.26 -8.88 7.38
N GLN A 48 18.30 -8.70 8.29
CA GLN A 48 18.52 -8.89 9.73
C GLN A 48 18.43 -10.36 10.17
N ILE A 49 17.88 -11.25 9.33
CA ILE A 49 17.77 -12.68 9.63
C ILE A 49 19.14 -13.33 9.38
N PRO A 50 19.77 -13.96 10.41
CA PRO A 50 21.04 -14.66 10.21
C PRO A 50 20.92 -15.81 9.22
N TYR A 51 21.85 -15.90 8.29
CA TYR A 51 21.88 -16.94 7.26
C TYR A 51 22.00 -18.36 7.87
N SER A 52 22.61 -18.47 9.05
CA SER A 52 22.70 -19.73 9.82
C SER A 52 21.36 -20.41 10.10
N ILE A 53 20.27 -19.67 10.18
CA ILE A 53 18.93 -20.23 10.36
C ILE A 53 18.50 -21.02 9.11
N GLU A 54 18.77 -20.47 7.93
CA GLU A 54 18.49 -21.14 6.66
C GLU A 54 19.38 -22.39 6.50
N GLU A 55 20.68 -22.28 6.80
CA GLU A 55 21.62 -23.42 6.76
C GLU A 55 21.22 -24.54 7.71
N ALA A 56 20.82 -24.21 8.93
CA ALA A 56 20.33 -25.21 9.91
C ALA A 56 19.09 -25.94 9.39
N ALA A 57 18.13 -25.23 8.82
CA ALA A 57 16.93 -25.83 8.25
C ALA A 57 17.24 -26.77 7.07
N LEU A 58 18.17 -26.36 6.19
CA LEU A 58 18.62 -27.17 5.07
C LEU A 58 19.36 -28.42 5.54
N SER A 59 20.19 -28.30 6.58
CA SER A 59 20.90 -29.43 7.20
C SER A 59 19.96 -30.46 7.82
N LEU A 60 18.79 -30.02 8.29
CA LEU A 60 17.72 -30.90 8.77
C LEU A 60 16.85 -31.49 7.65
N GLY A 61 17.25 -31.35 6.38
CA GLY A 61 16.58 -31.93 5.22
C GLY A 61 15.40 -31.12 4.67
N SER A 62 15.23 -29.85 5.10
CA SER A 62 14.23 -28.98 4.51
C SER A 62 14.64 -28.54 3.10
N SER A 63 13.70 -28.46 2.16
CA SER A 63 13.98 -27.86 0.87
C SER A 63 14.04 -26.32 0.97
N LYS A 64 14.78 -25.64 0.08
CA LYS A 64 14.91 -24.19 0.05
C LYS A 64 13.55 -23.47 0.04
N LEU A 65 12.62 -23.92 -0.80
CA LEU A 65 11.29 -23.33 -0.88
C LEU A 65 10.49 -23.51 0.43
N LYS A 66 10.59 -24.68 1.06
CA LYS A 66 9.93 -24.97 2.33
C LYS A 66 10.53 -24.12 3.47
N THR A 67 11.83 -23.97 3.51
CA THR A 67 12.55 -23.11 4.46
C THR A 67 12.11 -21.65 4.29
N PHE A 68 12.12 -21.15 3.07
CA PHE A 68 11.66 -19.80 2.77
C PHE A 68 10.24 -19.55 3.24
N LEU A 69 9.27 -20.40 2.85
CA LEU A 69 7.86 -20.19 3.15
C LEU A 69 7.50 -20.44 4.63
N LYS A 70 8.19 -21.38 5.30
CA LYS A 70 7.83 -21.77 6.68
C LYS A 70 8.68 -21.12 7.77
N ILE A 71 9.83 -20.59 7.43
CA ILE A 71 10.75 -19.97 8.39
C ILE A 71 11.01 -18.51 8.02
N THR A 72 11.57 -18.25 6.84
CA THR A 72 11.98 -16.90 6.47
C THR A 72 10.80 -15.94 6.34
N VAL A 73 9.72 -16.31 5.64
CA VAL A 73 8.54 -15.44 5.47
C VAL A 73 7.85 -15.12 6.79
N PRO A 74 7.58 -16.06 7.71
CA PRO A 74 7.05 -15.73 9.03
C PRO A 74 7.96 -14.80 9.85
N MET A 75 9.28 -14.99 9.78
CA MET A 75 10.24 -14.11 10.47
C MET A 75 10.25 -12.69 9.89
N MET A 76 9.90 -12.53 8.63
CA MET A 76 9.77 -11.22 7.97
C MET A 76 8.40 -10.55 8.20
N ALA A 77 7.45 -11.23 8.85
CA ALA A 77 6.05 -10.77 8.94
C ALA A 77 5.93 -9.34 9.47
N ASN A 78 6.66 -8.99 10.54
CA ASN A 78 6.65 -7.64 11.12
C ASN A 78 7.14 -6.58 10.13
N GLY A 79 8.19 -6.86 9.36
CA GLY A 79 8.67 -5.96 8.31
C GLY A 79 7.68 -5.80 7.16
N ILE A 80 7.04 -6.88 6.75
CA ILE A 80 6.00 -6.86 5.71
C ILE A 80 4.80 -6.04 6.18
N LEU A 81 4.33 -6.27 7.40
CA LEU A 81 3.22 -5.53 8.02
C LEU A 81 3.54 -4.03 8.12
N SER A 82 4.72 -3.68 8.61
CA SER A 82 5.16 -2.29 8.69
C SER A 82 5.15 -1.59 7.34
N GLY A 83 5.69 -2.25 6.30
CA GLY A 83 5.67 -1.75 4.92
C GLY A 83 4.26 -1.65 4.34
N ALA A 84 3.39 -2.61 4.64
CA ALA A 84 2.00 -2.62 4.18
C ALA A 84 1.22 -1.43 4.75
N ILE A 85 1.47 -1.06 6.01
CA ILE A 85 0.78 0.06 6.64
C ILE A 85 1.29 1.41 6.14
N LEU A 86 2.58 1.57 5.99
CA LEU A 86 3.12 2.76 5.33
C LEU A 86 2.52 2.92 3.94
N SER A 87 2.35 1.82 3.21
CA SER A 87 1.67 1.80 1.92
C SER A 87 0.20 2.19 2.05
N TRP A 88 -0.51 1.65 3.04
CA TRP A 88 -1.93 1.93 3.29
C TRP A 88 -2.18 3.42 3.57
N VAL A 89 -1.45 4.00 4.53
CA VAL A 89 -1.56 5.44 4.84
C VAL A 89 -1.32 6.29 3.61
N ALA A 90 -0.30 5.94 2.84
CA ALA A 90 0.05 6.64 1.62
C ALA A 90 -0.98 6.43 0.47
N ILE A 91 -1.75 5.34 0.48
CA ILE A 91 -2.87 5.10 -0.45
C ILE A 91 -4.08 5.94 -0.07
N VAL A 92 -4.45 5.96 1.20
CA VAL A 92 -5.62 6.71 1.69
C VAL A 92 -5.52 8.20 1.39
N THR A 93 -4.31 8.76 1.44
CA THR A 93 -4.05 10.18 1.18
C THR A 93 -3.63 10.49 -0.26
N GLU A 94 -3.74 9.51 -1.18
CA GLU A 94 -3.28 9.68 -2.56
C GLU A 94 -4.20 10.59 -3.37
N LEU A 95 -3.62 11.65 -3.93
CA LEU A 95 -4.31 12.61 -4.79
C LEU A 95 -3.71 12.69 -6.20
N SER A 96 -2.39 12.56 -6.32
CA SER A 96 -1.67 12.90 -7.56
C SER A 96 -2.05 12.04 -8.77
N SER A 97 -2.22 10.74 -8.60
CA SER A 97 -2.70 9.86 -9.67
C SER A 97 -4.22 9.85 -9.76
N ALA A 98 -4.90 10.05 -8.62
CA ALA A 98 -6.36 10.12 -8.60
C ALA A 98 -6.89 11.27 -9.48
N ILE A 99 -6.29 12.46 -9.45
CA ILE A 99 -6.67 13.61 -10.29
C ILE A 99 -6.67 13.27 -11.79
N ILE A 100 -5.79 12.37 -12.22
CA ILE A 100 -5.63 12.03 -13.64
C ILE A 100 -6.53 10.86 -14.05
N LEU A 101 -6.70 9.90 -13.14
CA LEU A 101 -7.33 8.61 -13.46
C LEU A 101 -8.79 8.51 -12.99
N TYR A 102 -9.28 9.46 -12.18
CA TYR A 102 -10.63 9.39 -11.65
C TYR A 102 -11.71 9.57 -12.71
N ASN A 103 -12.87 9.01 -12.43
CA ASN A 103 -14.13 9.34 -13.09
C ASN A 103 -15.25 9.41 -12.04
N ASN A 104 -16.46 9.75 -12.47
CA ASN A 104 -17.61 9.89 -11.54
C ASN A 104 -17.94 8.61 -10.74
N LYS A 105 -17.48 7.43 -11.19
CA LYS A 105 -17.71 6.15 -10.50
C LYS A 105 -16.55 5.74 -9.60
N THR A 106 -15.37 6.35 -9.77
CA THR A 106 -14.14 5.97 -9.07
C THR A 106 -13.52 7.13 -8.29
N ILE A 107 -14.34 8.13 -7.91
CA ILE A 107 -13.87 9.27 -7.12
C ILE A 107 -13.47 8.81 -5.71
N THR A 108 -12.28 9.22 -5.27
CA THR A 108 -11.79 8.97 -3.92
C THR A 108 -12.20 10.07 -2.96
N LEU A 109 -12.18 9.80 -1.64
CA LEU A 109 -12.44 10.83 -0.62
C LEU A 109 -11.49 12.02 -0.73
N THR A 110 -10.20 11.74 -0.98
CA THR A 110 -9.18 12.78 -1.18
C THR A 110 -9.49 13.64 -2.39
N MET A 111 -9.93 13.02 -3.48
CA MET A 111 -10.35 13.75 -4.68
C MET A 111 -11.64 14.56 -4.44
N SER A 112 -12.59 14.03 -3.66
CA SER A 112 -13.81 14.74 -3.27
C SER A 112 -13.50 15.98 -2.45
N ALA A 113 -12.56 15.89 -1.49
CA ALA A 113 -12.08 17.02 -0.74
C ALA A 113 -11.44 18.09 -1.65
N TYR A 114 -10.58 17.66 -2.57
CA TYR A 114 -9.94 18.55 -3.53
C TYR A 114 -10.95 19.27 -4.45
N VAL A 115 -11.92 18.55 -5.00
CA VAL A 115 -12.99 19.15 -5.83
C VAL A 115 -13.85 20.14 -5.02
N ALA A 116 -14.14 19.84 -3.77
CA ALA A 116 -14.89 20.74 -2.89
C ALA A 116 -14.12 22.05 -2.64
N ILE A 117 -12.81 21.98 -2.38
CA ILE A 117 -11.93 23.16 -2.27
C ILE A 117 -11.95 23.98 -3.56
N SER A 118 -11.76 23.31 -4.71
CA SER A 118 -11.71 23.98 -6.02
C SER A 118 -13.02 24.70 -6.39
N ARG A 119 -14.14 24.27 -5.78
CA ARG A 119 -15.45 24.89 -5.94
C ARG A 119 -15.78 25.93 -4.86
N GLY A 120 -14.86 26.22 -3.94
CA GLY A 120 -15.08 27.15 -2.84
C GLY A 120 -15.94 26.59 -1.68
N ASN A 121 -16.27 25.29 -1.71
CA ASN A 121 -17.10 24.64 -0.68
C ASN A 121 -16.23 24.14 0.49
N TYR A 122 -15.63 25.07 1.23
CA TYR A 122 -14.69 24.75 2.32
C TYR A 122 -15.30 23.91 3.44
N GLY A 123 -16.60 24.08 3.75
CA GLY A 123 -17.27 23.26 4.75
C GLY A 123 -17.35 21.78 4.37
N ILE A 124 -17.68 21.49 3.11
CA ILE A 124 -17.70 20.11 2.57
C ILE A 124 -16.29 19.54 2.51
N ALA A 125 -15.32 20.35 2.09
CA ALA A 125 -13.92 19.94 2.05
C ALA A 125 -13.39 19.59 3.45
N ALA A 126 -13.72 20.41 4.46
CA ALA A 126 -13.37 20.14 5.85
C ALA A 126 -13.99 18.83 6.37
N ALA A 127 -15.25 18.55 6.02
CA ALA A 127 -15.91 17.30 6.39
C ALA A 127 -15.20 16.08 5.79
N PHE A 128 -14.87 16.08 4.48
CA PHE A 128 -14.09 15.00 3.87
C PHE A 128 -12.71 14.85 4.48
N SER A 129 -12.03 15.96 4.77
CA SER A 129 -10.70 15.93 5.41
C SER A 129 -10.76 15.38 6.83
N ALA A 130 -11.80 15.71 7.60
CA ALA A 130 -12.01 15.15 8.93
C ALA A 130 -12.24 13.63 8.87
N VAL A 131 -13.06 13.14 7.95
CA VAL A 131 -13.27 11.71 7.74
C VAL A 131 -11.96 11.01 7.36
N LEU A 132 -11.17 11.58 6.46
CA LEU A 132 -9.85 11.04 6.08
C LEU A 132 -8.89 10.97 7.27
N THR A 133 -8.87 12.02 8.10
CA THR A 133 -8.02 12.08 9.29
C THR A 133 -8.41 11.00 10.31
N VAL A 134 -9.70 10.85 10.58
CA VAL A 134 -10.22 9.82 11.49
C VAL A 134 -9.91 8.41 10.95
N LEU A 135 -10.15 8.16 9.66
CA LEU A 135 -9.87 6.87 9.02
C LEU A 135 -8.37 6.53 9.12
N THR A 136 -7.50 7.50 8.87
CA THR A 136 -6.05 7.32 8.93
C THR A 136 -5.59 7.07 10.37
N ALA A 137 -6.12 7.83 11.33
CA ALA A 137 -5.81 7.65 12.74
C ALA A 137 -6.25 6.27 13.26
N ILE A 138 -7.46 5.85 12.93
CA ILE A 138 -7.95 4.50 13.29
C ILE A 138 -7.04 3.43 12.67
N SER A 139 -6.68 3.57 11.41
CA SER A 139 -5.80 2.60 10.73
C SER A 139 -4.44 2.49 11.41
N LEU A 140 -3.86 3.62 11.86
CA LEU A 140 -2.59 3.64 12.60
C LEU A 140 -2.72 3.02 14.00
N ILE A 141 -3.82 3.30 14.72
CA ILE A 141 -4.08 2.73 16.05
C ILE A 141 -4.23 1.21 15.94
N VAL A 142 -5.00 0.72 14.97
CA VAL A 142 -5.18 -0.71 14.73
C VAL A 142 -3.82 -1.36 14.44
N TYR A 143 -3.00 -0.73 13.63
CA TYR A 143 -1.65 -1.22 13.39
C TYR A 143 -0.81 -1.32 14.65
N LEU A 144 -0.70 -0.25 15.41
CA LEU A 144 0.09 -0.24 16.63
C LEU A 144 -0.40 -1.31 17.62
N ALA A 145 -1.70 -1.54 17.69
CA ALA A 145 -2.27 -2.59 18.53
C ALA A 145 -1.88 -4.00 18.07
N VAL A 146 -1.90 -4.25 16.75
CA VAL A 146 -1.51 -5.55 16.17
C VAL A 146 -0.01 -5.77 16.29
N SER A 147 0.82 -4.77 15.95
CA SER A 147 2.27 -4.85 16.01
C SER A 147 2.77 -5.10 17.44
N LYS A 148 2.20 -4.41 18.43
CA LYS A 148 2.56 -4.61 19.84
C LYS A 148 2.17 -6.00 20.38
N SER A 149 1.13 -6.61 19.85
CA SER A 149 0.69 -7.95 20.25
C SER A 149 1.65 -9.05 19.81
N GLU A 150 2.48 -8.81 18.79
CA GLU A 150 3.47 -9.78 18.31
C GLU A 150 4.79 -9.67 19.06
N ASP A 151 5.20 -8.48 19.50
CA ASP A 151 6.42 -8.27 20.29
C ASP A 151 6.36 -8.91 21.70
N VAL A 152 5.15 -9.21 22.19
CA VAL A 152 4.94 -9.84 23.52
C VAL A 152 4.97 -11.38 23.46
N LYS A 153 5.02 -11.97 22.27
CA LYS A 153 5.00 -13.44 22.08
C LYS A 153 6.38 -14.06 21.84
N VAL A 154 7.46 -13.30 22.04
CA VAL A 154 8.84 -13.80 21.93
C VAL A 154 9.44 -14.08 23.32
#